data_1e36d801f90539212a34d65cc7ee7776
#
_entry.id   1e36d801f90539212a34d65cc7ee7776
#
_cell.length_a   1.000
_cell.length_b   1.000
_cell.length_c   1.000
_cell.angle_alpha   90.00
_cell.angle_beta   90.00
_cell.angle_gamma   90.00
#
_symmetry.space_group_name_H-M   'P 1'
#
loop_
_entity.id
_entity.type
_entity.pdbx_description
1 polymer ?
#
loop_
_entity_poly.entity_id
_entity_poly.type
_entity_poly.pdbx_seq_one_letter_code
_entity_poly.pdbx_strand_id
1 'polypeptide(L)'
;AGLLGVELVDEAGVVDLASRRADPSLRDQMSGLGRRENLFLGRDPAQKVQAVDAVSGALMLLPTGLYVRLGGMDEGYRLHAEDLDLCRRVREAGYEVVVANELRVTHVRGVSSRTRPVWVEWQKHRGLWRYFSKFEAKDTPAWLTPVLWCGVWAHFAVASLRAQWRARK
;
A
#
# COMPACT_ATOMS: atom_id res chain seq x y z
N ALA A 1 4.54 17.48 -9.44
CA ALA A 1 4.37 16.08 -9.06
C ALA A 1 5.69 15.35 -9.20
N GLY A 2 6.01 14.45 -8.26
CA GLY A 2 7.21 13.60 -8.30
C GLY A 2 6.90 12.18 -8.75
N LEU A 3 5.66 11.71 -8.50
CA LEU A 3 5.22 10.39 -8.91
C LEU A 3 3.79 10.46 -9.42
N LEU A 4 3.54 9.85 -10.56
CA LEU A 4 2.24 9.75 -11.22
C LEU A 4 1.78 8.30 -11.27
N GLY A 5 0.57 8.04 -10.78
CA GLY A 5 -0.21 6.84 -11.03
C GLY A 5 -1.38 7.09 -11.95
N VAL A 6 -2.14 6.05 -12.22
CA VAL A 6 -3.34 6.08 -13.07
C VAL A 6 -4.51 5.37 -12.38
N GLU A 7 -5.72 5.56 -12.92
CA GLU A 7 -6.88 4.76 -12.51
C GLU A 7 -6.73 3.32 -13.03
N LEU A 8 -6.55 2.37 -12.13
CA LEU A 8 -6.52 0.95 -12.48
C LEU A 8 -7.95 0.41 -12.51
N VAL A 9 -8.23 -0.44 -13.50
CA VAL A 9 -9.51 -1.15 -13.62
C VAL A 9 -9.25 -2.64 -13.81
N ASP A 10 -10.20 -3.47 -13.42
CA ASP A 10 -10.16 -4.91 -13.78
C ASP A 10 -10.67 -5.14 -15.23
N GLU A 11 -10.71 -6.40 -15.65
CA GLU A 11 -11.16 -6.81 -16.97
C GLU A 11 -12.65 -6.48 -17.23
N ALA A 12 -13.43 -6.27 -16.16
CA ALA A 12 -14.84 -5.85 -16.25
C ALA A 12 -15.00 -4.31 -16.19
N GLY A 13 -13.89 -3.56 -16.11
CA GLY A 13 -13.90 -2.10 -16.00
C GLY A 13 -14.18 -1.57 -14.60
N VAL A 14 -14.21 -2.43 -13.59
CA VAL A 14 -14.40 -2.03 -12.18
C VAL A 14 -13.12 -1.39 -11.64
N VAL A 15 -13.26 -0.21 -11.05
CA VAL A 15 -12.11 0.56 -10.54
C VAL A 15 -11.46 -0.16 -9.37
N ASP A 16 -10.14 -0.30 -9.45
CA ASP A 16 -9.31 -0.77 -8.35
C ASP A 16 -9.13 0.33 -7.30
N LEU A 17 -9.64 0.09 -6.09
CA LEU A 17 -9.49 1.02 -4.97
C LEU A 17 -8.03 1.34 -4.64
N ALA A 18 -7.08 0.44 -4.96
CA ALA A 18 -5.66 0.68 -4.76
C ALA A 18 -5.07 1.76 -5.68
N SER A 19 -5.83 2.25 -6.66
CA SER A 19 -5.42 3.38 -7.52
C SER A 19 -5.16 4.65 -6.72
N ARG A 20 -5.94 4.88 -5.64
CA ARG A 20 -5.87 6.08 -4.78
C ARG A 20 -5.93 5.65 -3.34
N ARG A 21 -4.85 5.84 -2.63
CA ARG A 21 -4.74 5.45 -1.22
C ARG A 21 -4.29 6.60 -0.35
N ALA A 22 -4.82 6.65 0.86
CA ALA A 22 -4.23 7.38 1.97
C ALA A 22 -3.03 6.61 2.53
N ASP A 23 -2.17 7.30 3.26
CA ASP A 23 -1.04 6.69 3.97
C ASP A 23 -1.55 5.73 5.06
N PRO A 24 -1.14 4.45 5.06
CA PRO A 24 -1.57 3.53 6.08
C PRO A 24 -0.79 3.80 7.38
N SER A 25 -1.45 4.37 8.38
CA SER A 25 -0.92 4.37 9.74
C SER A 25 -1.31 3.07 10.47
N LEU A 26 -0.32 2.30 10.90
CA LEU A 26 -0.57 1.08 11.68
C LEU A 26 -1.22 1.42 13.03
N ARG A 27 -0.79 2.51 13.64
CA ARG A 27 -1.36 2.99 14.90
C ARG A 27 -2.84 3.32 14.75
N ASP A 28 -3.24 4.03 13.69
CA ASP A 28 -4.63 4.40 13.46
C ASP A 28 -5.49 3.18 13.10
N GLN A 29 -4.94 2.25 12.32
CA GLN A 29 -5.61 1.00 12.00
C GLN A 29 -5.92 0.16 13.25
N MET A 30 -5.01 0.08 14.20
CA MET A 30 -5.20 -0.70 15.42
C MET A 30 -6.05 0.01 16.47
N SER A 31 -6.04 1.34 16.53
CA SER A 31 -6.90 2.11 17.44
C SER A 31 -8.37 2.13 17.03
N GLY A 32 -8.71 1.57 15.88
CA GLY A 32 -10.04 1.61 15.30
C GLY A 32 -10.43 2.98 14.70
N LEU A 33 -9.55 3.97 14.78
CA LEU A 33 -9.72 5.29 14.14
C LEU A 33 -9.48 5.21 12.63
N GLY A 34 -8.59 4.31 12.20
CA GLY A 34 -8.32 4.04 10.79
C GLY A 34 -9.23 2.95 10.24
N ARG A 35 -10.49 3.28 9.90
CA ARG A 35 -11.33 2.33 9.18
C ARG A 35 -10.69 2.03 7.83
N ARG A 36 -10.75 0.76 7.41
CA ARG A 36 -10.21 0.31 6.11
C ARG A 36 -10.76 1.13 4.95
N GLU A 37 -11.96 1.66 5.09
CA GLU A 37 -12.63 2.57 4.14
C GLU A 37 -11.86 3.89 3.97
N ASN A 38 -11.20 4.40 5.02
CA ASN A 38 -10.43 5.62 4.99
C ASN A 38 -9.06 5.46 4.29
N LEU A 39 -8.63 4.23 4.02
CA LEU A 39 -7.39 3.96 3.28
C LEU A 39 -7.54 4.14 1.77
N PHE A 40 -8.77 4.21 1.27
CA PHE A 40 -9.06 4.35 -0.16
C PHE A 40 -9.75 5.68 -0.41
N LEU A 41 -9.12 6.47 -1.26
CA LEU A 41 -9.64 7.78 -1.64
C LEU A 41 -10.54 7.65 -2.86
N GLY A 42 -11.70 8.30 -2.81
CA GLY A 42 -12.59 8.40 -3.95
C GLY A 42 -11.96 9.22 -5.09
N ARG A 43 -12.40 8.96 -6.32
CA ARG A 43 -12.09 9.85 -7.45
C ARG A 43 -12.81 11.18 -7.26
N ASP A 44 -12.08 12.28 -7.38
CA ASP A 44 -12.66 13.61 -7.52
C ASP A 44 -12.93 13.88 -9.02
N PRO A 45 -14.18 13.96 -9.45
CA PRO A 45 -14.52 14.17 -10.86
C PRO A 45 -14.12 15.56 -11.37
N ALA A 46 -13.91 16.53 -10.49
CA ALA A 46 -13.50 17.88 -10.86
C ALA A 46 -11.99 17.98 -11.17
N GLN A 47 -11.20 16.99 -10.75
CA GLN A 47 -9.75 17.00 -10.93
C GLN A 47 -9.32 16.04 -12.04
N LYS A 48 -8.57 16.54 -13.01
CA LYS A 48 -7.88 15.69 -14.01
C LYS A 48 -6.71 14.95 -13.39
N VAL A 49 -6.01 15.60 -12.46
CA VAL A 49 -4.88 15.08 -11.69
C VAL A 49 -5.17 15.31 -10.22
N GLN A 50 -5.28 14.24 -9.45
CA GLN A 50 -5.66 14.26 -8.04
C GLN A 50 -4.47 13.90 -7.17
N ALA A 51 -4.15 14.74 -6.18
CA ALA A 51 -3.14 14.44 -5.17
C ALA A 51 -3.63 13.33 -4.23
N VAL A 52 -2.74 12.38 -3.93
CA VAL A 52 -3.01 11.24 -3.05
C VAL A 52 -1.76 10.92 -2.23
N ASP A 53 -1.90 10.13 -1.16
CA ASP A 53 -0.72 9.72 -0.40
C ASP A 53 0.03 8.57 -1.06
N ALA A 54 -0.68 7.66 -1.71
CA ALA A 54 -0.05 6.55 -2.41
C ALA A 54 -0.89 6.04 -3.59
N VAL A 55 -0.19 5.49 -4.57
CA VAL A 55 -0.74 4.80 -5.74
C VAL A 55 -0.31 3.34 -5.75
N SER A 56 -0.91 2.52 -6.61
CA SER A 56 -0.54 1.12 -6.77
C SER A 56 0.78 0.98 -7.53
N GLY A 57 1.60 0.02 -7.10
CA GLY A 57 2.81 -0.39 -7.80
C GLY A 57 2.60 -1.03 -9.18
N ALA A 58 1.34 -1.27 -9.58
CA ALA A 58 1.02 -1.81 -10.89
C ALA A 58 1.41 -0.86 -12.04
N LEU A 59 1.36 0.47 -11.80
CA LEU A 59 1.87 1.47 -12.72
C LEU A 59 2.28 2.72 -11.93
N MET A 60 3.56 3.04 -12.01
CA MET A 60 4.17 4.22 -11.40
C MET A 60 5.10 4.89 -12.42
N LEU A 61 4.91 6.17 -12.63
CA LEU A 61 5.77 7.00 -13.48
C LEU A 61 6.43 8.06 -12.62
N LEU A 62 7.75 8.13 -12.65
CA LEU A 62 8.52 9.16 -11.96
C LEU A 62 9.84 9.43 -12.70
N PRO A 63 10.44 10.62 -12.54
CA PRO A 63 11.73 10.93 -13.15
C PRO A 63 12.81 9.98 -12.64
N THR A 64 13.63 9.43 -13.55
CA THR A 64 14.73 8.52 -13.21
C THR A 64 15.67 9.13 -12.18
N GLY A 65 15.99 10.42 -12.29
CA GLY A 65 16.84 11.12 -11.33
C GLY A 65 16.23 11.17 -9.91
N LEU A 66 14.91 11.27 -9.77
CA LEU A 66 14.24 11.19 -8.48
C LEU A 66 14.29 9.76 -7.94
N TYR A 67 13.98 8.76 -8.78
CA TYR A 67 14.03 7.35 -8.40
C TYR A 67 15.40 6.94 -7.87
N VAL A 68 16.46 7.33 -8.56
CA VAL A 68 17.85 7.05 -8.13
C VAL A 68 18.20 7.76 -6.82
N ARG A 69 17.85 9.04 -6.66
CA ARG A 69 18.09 9.79 -5.42
C ARG A 69 17.38 9.19 -4.21
N LEU A 70 16.21 8.62 -4.42
CA LEU A 70 15.45 7.94 -3.36
C LEU A 70 15.96 6.52 -3.06
N GLY A 71 16.98 6.03 -3.82
CA GLY A 71 17.52 4.69 -3.65
C GLY A 71 16.67 3.57 -4.27
N GLY A 72 15.77 3.91 -5.21
CA GLY A 72 14.95 2.95 -5.91
C GLY A 72 13.85 2.30 -5.04
N MET A 73 13.39 1.12 -5.43
CA MET A 73 12.50 0.30 -4.60
C MET A 73 13.28 -0.31 -3.45
N ASP A 74 12.66 -0.36 -2.27
CA ASP A 74 13.26 -1.02 -1.11
C ASP A 74 13.10 -2.55 -1.22
N GLU A 75 14.19 -3.26 -1.55
CA GLU A 75 14.23 -4.71 -1.76
C GLU A 75 13.92 -5.54 -0.50
N GLY A 76 13.83 -4.90 0.66
CA GLY A 76 13.35 -5.53 1.89
C GLY A 76 11.87 -5.92 1.84
N TYR A 77 11.09 -5.33 0.93
CA TYR A 77 9.74 -5.77 0.61
C TYR A 77 9.80 -6.81 -0.52
N ARG A 78 9.20 -7.97 -0.29
CA ARG A 78 9.12 -9.02 -1.32
C ARG A 78 7.79 -9.06 -2.04
N LEU A 79 6.75 -8.55 -1.40
CA LEU A 79 5.39 -8.45 -1.95
C LEU A 79 4.58 -7.55 -1.03
N HIS A 80 3.91 -6.56 -1.59
CA HIS A 80 3.12 -5.53 -0.90
C HIS A 80 3.93 -4.55 -0.04
N ALA A 81 3.42 -3.34 0.03
CA ALA A 81 3.94 -2.18 0.74
C ALA A 81 5.22 -1.54 0.15
N GLU A 82 5.85 -2.13 -0.87
CA GLU A 82 6.95 -1.51 -1.61
C GLU A 82 6.52 -0.22 -2.32
N ASP A 83 5.31 -0.20 -2.83
CA ASP A 83 4.68 0.96 -3.47
C ASP A 83 4.35 2.07 -2.47
N LEU A 84 3.83 1.70 -1.30
CA LEU A 84 3.58 2.61 -0.19
C LEU A 84 4.88 3.26 0.30
N ASP A 85 5.94 2.46 0.45
CA ASP A 85 7.27 2.93 0.85
C ASP A 85 7.82 3.96 -0.14
N LEU A 86 7.77 3.67 -1.44
CA LEU A 86 8.26 4.61 -2.46
C LEU A 86 7.43 5.90 -2.47
N CYS A 87 6.09 5.80 -2.42
CA CYS A 87 5.22 6.97 -2.35
C CYS A 87 5.52 7.83 -1.12
N ARG A 88 5.74 7.22 0.05
CA ARG A 88 6.11 7.92 1.27
C ARG A 88 7.43 8.66 1.12
N ARG A 89 8.48 8.01 0.61
CA ARG A 89 9.78 8.64 0.37
C ARG A 89 9.72 9.78 -0.65
N VAL A 90 8.87 9.67 -1.67
CA VAL A 90 8.61 10.76 -2.63
C VAL A 90 8.02 11.97 -1.90
N ARG A 91 7.02 11.76 -1.03
CA ARG A 91 6.39 12.85 -0.25
C ARG A 91 7.36 13.46 0.77
N GLU A 92 8.14 12.65 1.48
CA GLU A 92 9.16 13.12 2.43
C GLU A 92 10.29 13.91 1.74
N ALA A 93 10.53 13.66 0.46
CA ALA A 93 11.45 14.46 -0.37
C ALA A 93 10.83 15.76 -0.91
N GLY A 94 9.62 16.12 -0.48
CA GLY A 94 8.92 17.36 -0.85
C GLY A 94 8.21 17.30 -2.20
N TYR A 95 7.97 16.11 -2.76
CA TYR A 95 7.24 15.95 -4.01
C TYR A 95 5.84 15.40 -3.77
N GLU A 96 4.93 15.72 -4.69
CA GLU A 96 3.57 15.17 -4.67
C GLU A 96 3.49 13.81 -5.36
N VAL A 97 2.66 12.94 -4.83
CA VAL A 97 2.15 11.73 -5.48
C VAL A 97 0.77 12.05 -6.02
N VAL A 98 0.53 11.77 -7.31
CA VAL A 98 -0.72 12.12 -7.97
C VAL A 98 -1.26 10.98 -8.82
N VAL A 99 -2.56 11.01 -9.10
CA VAL A 99 -3.25 10.10 -10.02
C VAL A 99 -3.82 10.89 -11.19
N ALA A 100 -3.53 10.45 -12.42
CA ALA A 100 -4.22 10.94 -13.62
C ALA A 100 -5.59 10.27 -13.72
N ASN A 101 -6.65 11.01 -13.38
CA ASN A 101 -8.01 10.49 -13.27
C ASN A 101 -8.64 10.10 -14.62
N GLU A 102 -8.12 10.64 -15.73
CA GLU A 102 -8.63 10.39 -17.07
C GLU A 102 -7.94 9.18 -17.76
N LEU A 103 -6.83 8.70 -17.20
CA LEU A 103 -6.08 7.59 -17.75
C LEU A 103 -6.44 6.30 -17.03
N ARG A 104 -6.99 5.32 -17.79
CA ARG A 104 -7.35 4.00 -17.26
C ARG A 104 -6.43 2.92 -17.82
N VAL A 105 -5.99 2.05 -16.95
CA VAL A 105 -5.16 0.90 -17.32
C VAL A 105 -5.75 -0.37 -16.70
N THR A 106 -5.94 -1.40 -17.53
CA THR A 106 -6.42 -2.70 -17.06
C THR A 106 -5.31 -3.42 -16.29
N HIS A 107 -5.61 -3.80 -15.05
CA HIS A 107 -4.71 -4.54 -14.17
C HIS A 107 -5.35 -5.86 -13.73
N VAL A 108 -4.85 -6.98 -14.27
CA VAL A 108 -5.29 -8.32 -13.89
C VAL A 108 -4.64 -8.71 -12.56
N ARG A 109 -5.44 -8.70 -11.49
CA ARG A 109 -4.95 -8.97 -10.13
C ARG A 109 -4.67 -10.45 -9.87
N GLY A 110 -3.72 -10.68 -8.98
CA GLY A 110 -3.55 -11.98 -8.33
C GLY A 110 -2.85 -13.05 -9.16
N VAL A 111 -2.35 -12.76 -10.35
CA VAL A 111 -1.64 -13.72 -11.20
C VAL A 111 -0.44 -14.33 -10.48
N SER A 112 0.32 -13.51 -9.73
CA SER A 112 1.55 -13.95 -9.06
C SER A 112 1.35 -14.58 -7.67
N SER A 113 0.13 -14.55 -7.10
CA SER A 113 -0.08 -14.83 -5.67
C SER A 113 -1.09 -15.94 -5.36
N ARG A 114 -1.81 -16.46 -6.36
CA ARG A 114 -2.92 -17.42 -6.17
C ARG A 114 -2.50 -18.76 -5.53
N THR A 115 -1.27 -19.21 -5.77
CA THR A 115 -0.83 -20.54 -5.36
C THR A 115 -0.28 -20.66 -3.94
N ARG A 116 -0.01 -19.53 -3.26
CA ARG A 116 0.65 -19.51 -1.94
C ARG A 116 -0.03 -18.53 -0.95
N PRO A 117 -1.29 -18.78 -0.57
CA PRO A 117 -2.07 -17.80 0.18
C PRO A 117 -1.46 -17.42 1.55
N VAL A 118 -0.90 -18.38 2.29
CA VAL A 118 -0.25 -18.12 3.59
C VAL A 118 1.04 -17.32 3.41
N TRP A 119 1.83 -17.62 2.39
CA TRP A 119 3.05 -16.88 2.09
C TRP A 119 2.74 -15.42 1.72
N VAL A 120 1.65 -15.20 0.97
CA VAL A 120 1.17 -13.84 0.65
C VAL A 120 0.79 -13.08 1.92
N GLU A 121 0.03 -13.72 2.82
CA GLU A 121 -0.32 -13.10 4.11
C GLU A 121 0.92 -12.82 4.96
N TRP A 122 1.89 -13.72 4.98
CA TRP A 122 3.19 -13.48 5.65
C TRP A 122 3.89 -12.24 5.10
N GLN A 123 4.01 -12.10 3.76
CA GLN A 123 4.67 -10.96 3.16
C GLN A 123 3.93 -9.64 3.42
N LYS A 124 2.59 -9.66 3.41
CA LYS A 124 1.78 -8.48 3.77
C LYS A 124 2.07 -7.99 5.18
N HIS A 125 2.05 -8.88 6.16
CA HIS A 125 2.26 -8.52 7.56
C HIS A 125 3.71 -8.12 7.83
N ARG A 126 4.67 -8.82 7.21
CA ARG A 126 6.09 -8.45 7.26
C ARG A 126 6.32 -7.08 6.61
N GLY A 127 5.71 -6.81 5.46
CA GLY A 127 5.78 -5.52 4.77
C GLY A 127 5.17 -4.39 5.61
N LEU A 128 4.00 -4.63 6.19
CA LEU A 128 3.35 -3.68 7.09
C LEU A 128 4.22 -3.36 8.32
N TRP A 129 4.82 -4.38 8.94
CA TRP A 129 5.72 -4.18 10.07
C TRP A 129 7.00 -3.42 9.66
N ARG A 130 7.56 -3.71 8.47
CA ARG A 130 8.72 -2.97 7.94
C ARG A 130 8.38 -1.51 7.71
N TYR A 131 7.21 -1.23 7.13
CA TYR A 131 6.72 0.13 6.90
C TYR A 131 6.59 0.90 8.21
N PHE A 132 5.91 0.33 9.20
CA PHE A 132 5.80 0.89 10.54
C PHE A 132 7.18 1.16 11.16
N SER A 133 8.06 0.18 11.14
CA SER A 133 9.40 0.31 11.73
C SER A 133 10.24 1.41 11.09
N LYS A 134 10.05 1.65 9.80
CA LYS A 134 10.79 2.64 9.03
C LYS A 134 10.25 4.06 9.21
N PHE A 135 8.94 4.23 9.27
CA PHE A 135 8.31 5.54 9.19
C PHE A 135 7.59 5.99 10.46
N GLU A 136 7.05 5.07 11.25
CA GLU A 136 6.17 5.41 12.38
C GLU A 136 6.78 5.08 13.75
N ALA A 137 7.71 4.13 13.84
CA ALA A 137 8.21 3.65 15.13
C ALA A 137 8.87 4.74 15.97
N LYS A 138 9.54 5.71 15.34
CA LYS A 138 10.20 6.84 16.02
C LYS A 138 9.21 7.76 16.75
N ASP A 139 7.99 7.88 16.22
CA ASP A 139 6.93 8.74 16.75
C ASP A 139 5.92 7.94 17.61
N THR A 140 6.19 6.65 17.81
CA THR A 140 5.34 5.74 18.58
C THR A 140 5.93 5.51 19.97
N PRO A 141 5.15 5.65 21.05
CA PRO A 141 5.63 5.35 22.41
C PRO A 141 6.20 3.93 22.52
N ALA A 142 7.37 3.78 23.15
CA ALA A 142 8.09 2.50 23.22
C ALA A 142 7.25 1.33 23.77
N TRP A 143 6.37 1.60 24.74
CA TRP A 143 5.47 0.59 25.32
C TRP A 143 4.40 0.10 24.34
N LEU A 144 4.02 0.91 23.34
CA LEU A 144 2.99 0.54 22.35
C LEU A 144 3.58 -0.37 21.24
N THR A 145 4.85 -0.25 20.94
CA THR A 145 5.52 -1.05 19.90
C THR A 145 5.32 -2.56 20.06
N PRO A 146 5.53 -3.18 21.24
CA PRO A 146 5.28 -4.61 21.41
C PRO A 146 3.78 -4.97 21.30
N VAL A 147 2.88 -4.09 21.71
CA VAL A 147 1.43 -4.29 21.54
C VAL A 147 1.06 -4.33 20.06
N LEU A 148 1.56 -3.37 19.27
CA LEU A 148 1.36 -3.34 17.83
C LEU A 148 1.95 -4.58 17.16
N TRP A 149 3.14 -5.01 17.56
CA TRP A 149 3.77 -6.23 17.06
C TRP A 149 2.90 -7.46 17.32
N CYS A 150 2.45 -7.66 18.55
CA CYS A 150 1.56 -8.75 18.88
C CYS A 150 0.27 -8.71 18.08
N GLY A 151 -0.33 -7.52 17.90
CA GLY A 151 -1.54 -7.32 17.10
C GLY A 151 -1.36 -7.71 15.63
N VAL A 152 -0.27 -7.29 15.00
CA VAL A 152 0.06 -7.65 13.61
C VAL A 152 0.17 -9.16 13.45
N TRP A 153 0.88 -9.84 14.34
CA TRP A 153 1.08 -11.30 14.23
C TRP A 153 -0.14 -12.12 14.64
N ALA A 154 -0.94 -11.64 15.58
CA ALA A 154 -2.23 -12.24 15.88
C ALA A 154 -3.19 -12.14 14.67
N HIS A 155 -3.23 -10.97 14.03
CA HIS A 155 -4.01 -10.79 12.80
C HIS A 155 -3.49 -11.69 11.66
N PHE A 156 -2.16 -11.84 11.51
CA PHE A 156 -1.57 -12.78 10.54
C PHE A 156 -2.08 -14.20 10.75
N ALA A 157 -2.11 -14.70 12.00
CA ALA A 157 -2.58 -16.04 12.29
C ALA A 157 -4.04 -16.24 11.83
N VAL A 158 -4.93 -15.30 12.17
CA VAL A 158 -6.34 -15.33 11.74
C VAL A 158 -6.48 -15.22 10.23
N ALA A 159 -5.75 -14.30 9.59
CA ALA A 159 -5.80 -14.09 8.15
C ALA A 159 -5.31 -15.32 7.37
N SER A 160 -4.26 -15.98 7.87
CA SER A 160 -3.70 -17.21 7.28
C SER A 160 -4.69 -18.37 7.34
N LEU A 161 -5.39 -18.57 8.46
CA LEU A 161 -6.43 -19.58 8.58
C LEU A 161 -7.58 -19.34 7.59
N ARG A 162 -8.03 -18.08 7.48
CA ARG A 162 -9.07 -17.70 6.52
C ARG A 162 -8.62 -17.90 5.07
N ALA A 163 -7.36 -17.57 4.76
CA ALA A 163 -6.80 -17.73 3.42
C ALA A 163 -6.70 -19.21 3.02
N GLN A 164 -6.26 -20.08 3.92
CA GLN A 164 -6.25 -21.54 3.71
C GLN A 164 -7.65 -22.11 3.48
N TRP A 165 -8.62 -21.67 4.28
CA TRP A 165 -9.99 -22.16 4.12
C TRP A 165 -10.62 -21.75 2.79
N ARG A 166 -10.35 -20.52 2.31
CA ARG A 166 -10.78 -20.07 0.97
C ARG A 166 -10.12 -20.80 -0.18
N ALA A 167 -8.86 -21.21 -0.02
CA ALA A 167 -8.12 -21.94 -1.04
C ALA A 167 -8.54 -23.41 -1.18
N ARG A 168 -9.29 -23.94 -0.21
CA ARG A 168 -9.82 -25.33 -0.21
C ARG A 168 -11.22 -25.44 -0.81
N LYS A 169 -11.87 -24.31 -1.09
CA LYS A 169 -13.18 -24.22 -1.77
C LYS A 169 -12.99 -23.95 -3.26
#